data_7ab964ac510566c6aa4452d0a76b343e
#
_entry.id   7ab964ac510566c6aa4452d0a76b343e
#
_cell.length_a   1.000
_cell.length_b   1.000
_cell.length_c   1.000
_cell.angle_alpha   90.00
_cell.angle_beta   90.00
_cell.angle_gamma   90.00
#
_symmetry.space_group_name_H-M   'P 1'
#
loop_
_entity.id
_entity.type
_entity.pdbx_description
1 polymer ?
#
loop_
_entity_poly.entity_id
_entity_poly.type
_entity_poly.pdbx_seq_one_letter_code
_entity_poly.pdbx_strand_id
1 'polypeptide(L)' 'MKHADLKQNFEVTGKSARDFIRWAAEKGVKVHDATISRHLSGKQGITEPWALAYLYFFSDF' A
#
# COMPACT_ATOMS: atom_id res chain seq x y z
N MET A 1 -1.63 -3.57 10.44
CA MET A 1 -1.96 -4.35 9.22
C MET A 1 -0.89 -5.40 8.99
N LYS A 2 -1.29 -6.61 8.71
CA LYS A 2 -0.36 -7.69 8.38
C LYS A 2 -0.14 -7.73 6.87
N HIS A 3 1.01 -8.28 6.46
CA HIS A 3 1.33 -8.35 5.02
C HIS A 3 0.29 -9.16 4.23
N ALA A 4 -0.29 -10.19 4.83
CA ALA A 4 -1.34 -10.99 4.17
C ALA A 4 -2.60 -10.16 3.91
N ASP A 5 -2.95 -9.25 4.83
CA ASP A 5 -4.09 -8.35 4.67
C ASP A 5 -3.84 -7.37 3.54
N LEU A 6 -2.63 -6.84 3.44
CA LEU A 6 -2.26 -5.91 2.38
C LEU A 6 -2.38 -6.60 1.01
N LYS A 7 -1.83 -7.81 0.90
CA LYS A 7 -1.90 -8.59 -0.34
C LYS A 7 -3.35 -8.86 -0.73
N GLN A 8 -4.17 -9.26 0.22
CA GLN A 8 -5.59 -9.54 -0.03
C GLN A 8 -6.32 -8.29 -0.52
N ASN A 9 -6.06 -7.14 0.09
CA ASN A 9 -6.69 -5.89 -0.32
C ASN A 9 -6.32 -5.49 -1.74
N PHE A 10 -5.08 -5.69 -2.14
CA PHE A 10 -4.70 -5.45 -3.54
C PHE A 10 -5.45 -6.38 -4.48
N GLU A 11 -5.58 -7.66 -4.12
CA GLU A 11 -6.28 -8.64 -4.95
C GLU A 11 -7.77 -8.33 -5.07
N VAL A 12 -8.42 -8.05 -3.94
CA VAL A 12 -9.86 -7.81 -3.89
C VAL A 12 -10.24 -6.53 -4.64
N THR A 13 -9.44 -5.49 -4.52
CA THR A 13 -9.73 -4.20 -5.16
C THR A 13 -9.29 -4.14 -6.62
N GLY A 14 -8.42 -5.05 -7.05
CA GLY A 14 -7.83 -5.01 -8.38
C GLY A 14 -6.81 -3.90 -8.55
N LYS A 15 -6.47 -3.18 -7.48
CA LYS A 15 -5.47 -2.10 -7.53
C LYS A 15 -4.06 -2.69 -7.46
N SER A 16 -3.08 -1.97 -7.99
CA SER A 16 -1.68 -2.41 -8.01
C SER A 16 -0.81 -1.48 -7.16
N ALA A 17 0.43 -1.95 -6.88
CA ALA A 17 1.42 -1.12 -6.19
C ALA A 17 1.68 0.18 -6.95
N ARG A 18 1.70 0.12 -8.29
CA ARG A 18 1.88 1.31 -9.12
C ARG A 18 0.74 2.30 -8.91
N ASP A 19 -0.48 1.82 -8.76
CA ASP A 19 -1.64 2.67 -8.49
C ASP A 19 -1.47 3.39 -7.15
N PHE A 20 -0.96 2.70 -6.14
CA PHE A 20 -0.69 3.31 -4.84
C PHE A 20 0.38 4.40 -4.94
N ILE A 21 1.47 4.13 -5.67
CA ILE A 21 2.54 5.10 -5.88
C ILE A 21 2.01 6.36 -6.56
N ARG A 22 1.17 6.19 -7.58
CA ARG A 22 0.56 7.31 -8.29
C ARG A 22 -0.38 8.11 -7.39
N TRP A 23 -1.22 7.41 -6.64
CA TRP A 23 -2.14 8.02 -5.69
C TRP A 23 -1.41 8.87 -4.64
N ALA A 24 -0.32 8.33 -4.08
CA ALA A 24 0.51 9.05 -3.12
C ALA A 24 1.18 10.26 -3.75
N ALA A 25 1.69 10.10 -4.98
CA ALA A 25 2.36 11.19 -5.69
C ALA A 25 1.41 12.37 -5.92
N GLU A 26 0.15 12.10 -6.21
CA GLU A 26 -0.87 13.16 -6.36
C GLU A 26 -1.06 13.97 -5.07
N LYS A 27 -0.71 13.38 -3.94
CA LYS A 27 -0.77 14.05 -2.64
C LYS A 27 0.58 14.62 -2.18
N GLY A 28 1.56 14.62 -3.09
CA GLY A 28 2.89 15.14 -2.81
C GLY A 28 3.79 14.20 -2.03
N VAL A 29 3.45 12.93 -1.97
CA VAL A 29 4.24 11.93 -1.22
C VAL A 29 4.92 10.97 -2.20
N LYS A 30 6.25 10.86 -2.08
CA LYS A 30 7.02 9.95 -2.90
C LYS A 30 7.11 8.59 -2.19
N VAL A 31 6.64 7.55 -2.87
CA VAL A 31 6.68 6.17 -2.36
C VAL A 31 7.52 5.33 -3.31
N HIS A 32 8.42 4.54 -2.76
CA HIS A 32 9.27 3.65 -3.53
C HIS A 32 8.64 2.28 -3.65
N ASP A 33 8.72 1.70 -4.85
CA ASP A 33 8.22 0.37 -5.15
C ASP A 33 8.83 -0.69 -4.20
N ALA A 34 10.11 -0.56 -3.89
CA ALA A 34 10.82 -1.48 -3.00
C ALA A 34 10.17 -1.53 -1.60
N THR A 35 9.67 -0.40 -1.10
CA THR A 35 9.02 -0.34 0.20
C THR A 35 7.73 -1.16 0.20
N ILE A 36 6.92 -1.00 -0.85
CA ILE A 36 5.67 -1.75 -0.98
C ILE A 36 5.97 -3.25 -1.09
N SER A 37 6.98 -3.59 -1.87
CA SER A 37 7.40 -4.98 -2.04
C SER A 37 7.79 -5.62 -0.70
N ARG A 38 8.53 -4.90 0.13
CA ARG A 38 8.91 -5.39 1.46
C ARG A 38 7.71 -5.55 2.38
N HIS A 39 6.75 -4.63 2.30
CA HIS A 39 5.49 -4.75 3.05
C HIS A 39 4.70 -5.98 2.62
N LEU A 40 4.62 -6.24 1.32
CA LEU A 40 3.88 -7.38 0.78
C LEU A 40 4.53 -8.71 1.13
N SER A 41 5.86 -8.77 1.18
CA SER A 41 6.59 -9.99 1.47
C SER A 41 6.74 -10.27 2.97
N GLY A 42 6.38 -9.31 3.82
CA GLY A 42 6.54 -9.43 5.26
C GLY A 42 7.95 -9.15 5.75
N LYS A 43 8.86 -8.74 4.87
CA LYS A 43 10.24 -8.42 5.26
C LYS A 43 10.33 -7.15 6.10
N GLN A 44 9.36 -6.25 5.92
CA GLN A 44 9.27 -5.02 6.69
C GLN A 44 7.86 -4.92 7.26
N GLY A 45 7.75 -4.66 8.57
CA GLY A 45 6.47 -4.49 9.21
C GLY A 45 5.76 -3.23 8.71
N ILE A 46 4.43 -3.32 8.60
CA ILE A 46 3.61 -2.19 8.18
C ILE A 46 3.26 -1.39 9.42
N THR A 47 3.91 -0.27 9.63
CA THR A 47 3.64 0.61 10.77
C THR A 47 2.31 1.32 10.59
N GLU A 48 1.80 1.90 11.66
CA GLU A 48 0.48 2.53 11.66
C GLU A 48 0.30 3.61 10.58
N PRO A 49 1.26 4.53 10.37
CA PRO A 49 1.11 5.52 9.30
C PRO A 49 0.95 4.87 7.92
N TRP A 50 1.68 3.82 7.64
CA TRP A 50 1.57 3.08 6.38
C TRP A 50 0.24 2.34 6.28
N ALA A 51 -0.20 1.73 7.38
CA ALA A 51 -1.49 1.02 7.41
C ALA A 51 -2.64 1.98 7.11
N LEU A 52 -2.63 3.17 7.70
CA LEU A 52 -3.66 4.17 7.45
C LEU A 52 -3.63 4.64 5.99
N ALA A 53 -2.44 4.85 5.44
CA ALA A 53 -2.31 5.26 4.04
C ALA A 53 -2.89 4.19 3.10
N TYR A 54 -2.58 2.93 3.34
CA TYR A 54 -3.12 1.84 2.54
C TYR A 54 -4.65 1.77 2.65
N LEU A 55 -5.20 1.91 3.86
CA LEU A 55 -6.65 1.85 4.05
C LEU A 55 -7.36 2.99 3.32
N TYR A 56 -6.82 4.21 3.39
CA TYR A 56 -7.37 5.34 2.64
C TYR A 56 -7.31 5.08 1.14
N PHE A 57 -6.20 4.57 0.66
CA PHE A 57 -6.04 4.25 -0.76
C PHE A 57 -7.08 3.22 -1.22
N PHE A 58 -7.27 2.15 -0.46
CA PHE A 58 -8.20 1.09 -0.84
C PHE A 58 -9.66 1.53 -0.75
N SER A 59 -9.98 2.50 0.09
CA SER A 59 -11.34 3.02 0.22
C SER A 59 -11.65 4.14 -0.78
N ASP A 60 -10.65 4.63 -1.50
CA ASP A 60 -10.79 5.72 -2.46
C ASP A 60 -11.08 5.14 -3.86
N PHE A 61 -12.34 4.88 -4.12
CA PHE A 61 -12.80 4.32 -5.38
C PHE A 61 -13.27 5.40 -6.35
#